data_a19570b231f13717da0c8c72fb7a0216
#
_entry.id   a19570b231f13717da0c8c72fb7a0216
#
_cell.length_a   1.000
_cell.length_b   1.000
_cell.length_c   1.000
_cell.angle_alpha   90.00
_cell.angle_beta   90.00
_cell.angle_gamma   90.00
#
_symmetry.space_group_name_H-M   'P 1'
#
loop_
_entity.id
_entity.type
_entity.pdbx_description
1 polymer ?
#
loop_
_entity_poly.entity_id
_entity_poly.type
_entity_poly.pdbx_seq_one_letter_code
_entity_poly.pdbx_strand_id
1 'polypeptide(L)'
;MNGVTGRMGTNQHLIRSIDAIIKQGGVHVAPDEVIMPDPILVGRNEAKLKALVESTSATKFTTDLDSVMQDPDYPVYFDAQTTLRRYAAVKQAAEAGKHVYCEKPTAIKTEDAVELFNICEKAGVKNGVVQDKLWLPGLLKLKRLMECDFFGEIASVRIEFGYWVYEGHSIPAQRP
;
A
#
# COMPACT_ATOMS: atom_id res chain seq x y z
N MET A 1 8.39 0.91 5.43
CA MET A 1 7.31 1.78 4.90
C MET A 1 7.91 3.12 4.49
N ASN A 2 7.93 3.44 3.21
CA ASN A 2 8.52 4.67 2.67
C ASN A 2 7.45 5.70 2.30
N GLY A 3 7.71 7.00 2.56
CA GLY A 3 6.75 8.09 2.33
C GLY A 3 5.72 8.29 3.45
N VAL A 4 5.95 7.71 4.61
CA VAL A 4 5.02 7.77 5.77
C VAL A 4 4.84 9.17 6.36
N THR A 5 5.70 10.13 6.05
CA THR A 5 5.56 11.53 6.48
C THR A 5 4.59 12.35 5.64
N GLY A 6 4.06 11.78 4.56
CA GLY A 6 2.99 12.35 3.74
C GLY A 6 1.62 12.02 4.30
N ARG A 7 0.60 12.85 4.01
CA ARG A 7 -0.77 12.71 4.55
C ARG A 7 -1.36 11.30 4.39
N MET A 8 -1.24 10.69 3.21
CA MET A 8 -1.75 9.34 2.97
C MET A 8 -0.93 8.30 3.73
N GLY A 9 0.39 8.38 3.63
CA GLY A 9 1.31 7.48 4.35
C GLY A 9 1.10 7.51 5.85
N THR A 10 0.97 8.71 6.45
CA THR A 10 0.70 8.87 7.89
C THR A 10 -0.69 8.36 8.27
N ASN A 11 -1.74 8.95 7.68
CA ASN A 11 -3.09 8.77 8.23
C ASN A 11 -3.73 7.44 7.80
N GLN A 12 -3.59 7.05 6.52
CA GLN A 12 -4.28 5.86 6.03
C GLN A 12 -3.45 4.60 6.25
N HIS A 13 -2.15 4.65 5.91
CA HIS A 13 -1.34 3.43 5.93
C HIS A 13 -0.68 3.17 7.28
N LEU A 14 -0.09 4.19 7.91
CA LEU A 14 0.53 3.98 9.22
C LEU A 14 -0.54 3.92 10.33
N ILE A 15 -1.26 5.01 10.58
CA ILE A 15 -2.13 5.10 11.78
C ILE A 15 -3.36 4.20 11.66
N ARG A 16 -4.13 4.29 10.55
CA ARG A 16 -5.40 3.59 10.40
C ARG A 16 -5.28 2.14 9.96
N SER A 17 -4.09 1.72 9.52
CA SER A 17 -3.85 0.34 9.09
C SER A 17 -2.81 -0.33 9.98
N ILE A 18 -1.53 -0.08 9.79
CA ILE A 18 -0.47 -0.83 10.47
C ILE A 18 -0.49 -0.66 11.99
N ASP A 19 -0.59 0.57 12.48
CA ASP A 19 -0.67 0.85 13.92
C ASP A 19 -1.95 0.26 14.55
N ALA A 20 -3.08 0.32 13.84
CA ALA A 20 -4.32 -0.30 14.27
C ALA A 20 -4.20 -1.84 14.33
N ILE A 21 -3.54 -2.46 13.35
CA ILE A 21 -3.26 -3.91 13.34
C ILE A 21 -2.36 -4.28 14.52
N ILE A 22 -1.32 -3.51 14.80
CA ILE A 22 -0.44 -3.77 15.96
C ILE A 22 -1.25 -3.67 17.26
N LYS A 23 -2.04 -2.63 17.43
CA LYS A 23 -2.85 -2.38 18.65
C LYS A 23 -3.93 -3.44 18.90
N GLN A 24 -4.46 -4.05 17.85
CA GLN A 24 -5.42 -5.16 17.98
C GLN A 24 -4.78 -6.53 18.26
N GLY A 25 -3.44 -6.62 18.30
CA GLY A 25 -2.72 -7.86 18.53
C GLY A 25 -2.32 -8.61 17.26
N GLY A 26 -2.23 -7.93 16.12
CA GLY A 26 -1.79 -8.52 14.84
C GLY A 26 -2.92 -9.06 13.97
N VAL A 27 -2.56 -9.88 13.00
CA VAL A 27 -3.48 -10.55 12.07
C VAL A 27 -3.43 -12.05 12.34
N HIS A 28 -4.55 -12.62 12.79
CA HIS A 28 -4.69 -14.08 12.95
C HIS A 28 -4.78 -14.73 11.56
N VAL A 29 -3.84 -15.59 11.26
CA VAL A 29 -3.78 -16.37 10.00
C VAL A 29 -4.14 -17.83 10.21
N ALA A 30 -4.05 -18.31 11.46
CA ALA A 30 -4.54 -19.60 11.92
C ALA A 30 -4.94 -19.47 13.41
N PRO A 31 -5.59 -20.48 14.03
CA PRO A 31 -6.01 -20.43 15.44
C PRO A 31 -4.88 -20.06 16.41
N ASP A 32 -3.68 -20.58 16.17
CA ASP A 32 -2.49 -20.39 17.03
C ASP A 32 -1.39 -19.58 16.35
N GLU A 33 -1.69 -18.90 15.22
CA GLU A 33 -0.71 -18.14 14.45
C GLU A 33 -1.16 -16.71 14.22
N VAL A 34 -0.31 -15.76 14.63
CA VAL A 34 -0.52 -14.32 14.49
C VAL A 34 0.67 -13.68 13.77
N ILE A 35 0.39 -12.93 12.72
CA ILE A 35 1.38 -12.08 12.07
C ILE A 35 1.32 -10.68 12.71
N MET A 36 2.43 -10.28 13.33
CA MET A 36 2.59 -8.96 13.93
C MET A 36 3.42 -8.06 13.01
N PRO A 37 2.89 -6.93 12.54
CA PRO A 37 3.69 -5.99 11.77
C PRO A 37 4.82 -5.37 12.62
N ASP A 38 6.04 -5.33 12.09
CA ASP A 38 7.18 -4.59 12.65
C ASP A 38 7.72 -3.59 11.60
N PRO A 39 7.08 -2.42 11.43
CA PRO A 39 7.45 -1.48 10.40
C PRO A 39 8.68 -0.66 10.79
N ILE A 40 9.63 -0.51 9.84
CA ILE A 40 10.58 0.60 9.86
C ILE A 40 10.03 1.76 9.03
N LEU A 41 9.97 2.95 9.64
CA LEU A 41 9.48 4.16 9.01
C LEU A 41 10.59 4.84 8.22
N VAL A 42 10.39 5.04 6.92
CA VAL A 42 11.39 5.64 6.05
C VAL A 42 10.89 6.96 5.48
N GLY A 43 11.74 7.98 5.51
CA GLY A 43 11.42 9.29 4.98
C GLY A 43 12.59 10.25 5.08
N ARG A 44 12.46 11.44 4.49
CA ARG A 44 13.54 12.43 4.42
C ARG A 44 13.61 13.40 5.60
N ASN A 45 12.55 13.48 6.39
CA ASN A 45 12.45 14.42 7.50
C ASN A 45 12.49 13.66 8.82
N GLU A 46 13.67 13.65 9.44
CA GLU A 46 13.95 12.92 10.67
C GLU A 46 13.03 13.35 11.83
N ALA A 47 12.81 14.66 12.00
CA ALA A 47 11.94 15.16 13.07
C ALA A 47 10.49 14.66 12.95
N LYS A 48 9.96 14.59 11.72
CA LYS A 48 8.64 14.01 11.47
C LYS A 48 8.61 12.51 11.72
N LEU A 49 9.66 11.78 11.35
CA LEU A 49 9.74 10.34 11.59
C LEU A 49 9.78 10.05 13.10
N LYS A 50 10.59 10.81 13.85
CA LYS A 50 10.65 10.70 15.30
C LYS A 50 9.28 10.95 15.95
N ALA A 51 8.58 12.00 15.56
CA ALA A 51 7.23 12.29 16.06
C ALA A 51 6.24 11.17 15.74
N LEU A 52 6.37 10.50 14.58
CA LEU A 52 5.53 9.34 14.24
C LEU A 52 5.82 8.14 15.12
N VAL A 53 7.09 7.84 15.40
CA VAL A 53 7.45 6.76 16.34
C VAL A 53 6.93 7.08 17.75
N GLU A 54 7.04 8.32 18.22
CA GLU A 54 6.54 8.73 19.54
C GLU A 54 5.00 8.64 19.64
N SER A 55 4.27 8.73 18.52
CA SER A 55 2.79 8.77 18.50
C SER A 55 2.11 7.48 18.02
N THR A 56 2.88 6.47 17.62
CA THR A 56 2.37 5.19 17.11
C THR A 56 3.07 4.01 17.79
N SER A 57 2.69 2.79 17.42
CA SER A 57 3.35 1.57 17.88
C SER A 57 4.61 1.21 17.07
N ALA A 58 4.96 1.97 16.05
CA ALA A 58 6.23 1.79 15.34
C ALA A 58 7.39 2.20 16.24
N THR A 59 8.47 1.42 16.23
CA THR A 59 9.63 1.63 17.12
C THR A 59 10.89 2.06 16.39
N LYS A 60 10.90 1.98 15.07
CA LYS A 60 12.10 2.19 14.24
C LYS A 60 11.83 3.18 13.12
N PHE A 61 12.81 4.00 12.84
CA PHE A 61 12.81 4.88 11.66
C PHE A 61 14.22 5.10 11.13
N THR A 62 14.30 5.50 9.86
CA THR A 62 15.55 5.91 9.22
C THR A 62 15.32 6.93 8.10
N THR A 63 16.32 7.72 7.79
CA THR A 63 16.38 8.55 6.58
C THR A 63 17.18 7.88 5.45
N ASP A 64 17.81 6.76 5.74
CA ASP A 64 18.60 5.96 4.79
C ASP A 64 17.75 4.81 4.23
N LEU A 65 17.25 5.02 3.01
CA LEU A 65 16.46 4.01 2.30
C LEU A 65 17.33 2.83 1.86
N ASP A 66 18.57 3.09 1.45
CA ASP A 66 19.44 2.07 0.89
C ASP A 66 19.82 1.02 1.94
N SER A 67 20.06 1.43 3.17
CA SER A 67 20.33 0.48 4.27
C SER A 67 19.18 -0.49 4.49
N VAL A 68 17.92 -0.01 4.44
CA VAL A 68 16.74 -0.86 4.61
C VAL A 68 16.48 -1.75 3.39
N MET A 69 16.83 -1.29 2.20
CA MET A 69 16.72 -2.12 0.99
C MET A 69 17.65 -3.34 1.04
N GLN A 70 18.80 -3.21 1.68
CA GLN A 70 19.77 -4.30 1.85
C GLN A 70 19.48 -5.20 3.06
N ASP A 71 18.61 -4.80 3.98
CA ASP A 71 18.34 -5.53 5.21
C ASP A 71 17.34 -6.69 4.96
N PRO A 72 17.76 -7.97 5.12
CA PRO A 72 16.89 -9.11 4.87
C PRO A 72 15.73 -9.24 5.88
N ASP A 73 15.82 -8.61 7.04
CA ASP A 73 14.80 -8.67 8.08
C ASP A 73 13.51 -7.91 7.67
N TYR A 74 13.61 -7.07 6.65
CA TYR A 74 12.47 -6.33 6.09
C TYR A 74 12.10 -6.84 4.69
N PRO A 75 11.42 -7.99 4.56
CA PRO A 75 11.14 -8.61 3.27
C PRO A 75 10.08 -7.87 2.44
N VAL A 76 9.32 -6.95 3.03
CA VAL A 76 8.23 -6.22 2.36
C VAL A 76 8.53 -4.73 2.28
N TYR A 77 8.54 -4.19 1.07
CA TYR A 77 8.60 -2.76 0.81
C TYR A 77 7.20 -2.19 0.56
N PHE A 78 6.80 -1.23 1.38
CA PHE A 78 5.57 -0.47 1.18
C PHE A 78 5.87 0.96 0.73
N ASP A 79 5.32 1.37 -0.43
CA ASP A 79 5.50 2.72 -0.99
C ASP A 79 4.25 3.58 -0.85
N ALA A 80 4.37 4.67 -0.09
CA ALA A 80 3.39 5.75 0.00
C ALA A 80 3.94 7.10 -0.46
N GLN A 81 4.99 7.10 -1.28
CA GLN A 81 5.58 8.31 -1.86
C GLN A 81 4.68 8.94 -2.92
N THR A 82 5.09 10.13 -3.41
CA THR A 82 4.52 10.71 -4.61
C THR A 82 4.84 9.85 -5.83
N THR A 83 3.94 9.81 -6.80
CA THR A 83 4.08 8.97 -8.00
C THR A 83 5.40 9.17 -8.76
N LEU A 84 5.89 10.42 -8.81
CA LEU A 84 7.19 10.77 -9.42
C LEU A 84 8.40 10.00 -8.85
N ARG A 85 8.33 9.62 -7.57
CA ARG A 85 9.44 8.94 -6.86
C ARG A 85 9.26 7.43 -6.81
N ARG A 86 8.05 6.96 -7.03
CA ARG A 86 7.67 5.56 -6.84
C ARG A 86 8.41 4.61 -7.75
N TYR A 87 8.49 4.94 -9.04
CA TYR A 87 9.14 4.06 -10.02
C TYR A 87 10.54 3.62 -9.59
N ALA A 88 11.42 4.57 -9.27
CA ALA A 88 12.80 4.26 -8.88
C ALA A 88 12.87 3.43 -7.59
N ALA A 89 12.08 3.77 -6.58
CA ALA A 89 12.10 3.09 -5.29
C ALA A 89 11.49 1.67 -5.36
N VAL A 90 10.41 1.49 -6.13
CA VAL A 90 9.81 0.15 -6.35
C VAL A 90 10.74 -0.73 -7.15
N LYS A 91 11.39 -0.20 -8.19
CA LYS A 91 12.41 -0.92 -8.96
C LYS A 91 13.54 -1.40 -8.06
N GLN A 92 14.12 -0.50 -7.28
CA GLN A 92 15.19 -0.82 -6.33
C GLN A 92 14.76 -1.91 -5.33
N ALA A 93 13.56 -1.81 -4.77
CA ALA A 93 13.03 -2.80 -3.84
C ALA A 93 12.88 -4.18 -4.47
N ALA A 94 12.31 -4.26 -5.68
CA ALA A 94 12.14 -5.52 -6.39
C ALA A 94 13.49 -6.15 -6.77
N GLU A 95 14.45 -5.34 -7.25
CA GLU A 95 15.82 -5.79 -7.56
C GLU A 95 16.58 -6.26 -6.31
N ALA A 96 16.26 -5.71 -5.13
CA ALA A 96 16.78 -6.17 -3.83
C ALA A 96 16.02 -7.40 -3.28
N GLY A 97 15.11 -8.01 -4.05
CA GLY A 97 14.38 -9.21 -3.65
C GLY A 97 13.23 -8.97 -2.66
N LYS A 98 12.80 -7.72 -2.47
CA LYS A 98 11.69 -7.41 -1.56
C LYS A 98 10.34 -7.54 -2.24
N HIS A 99 9.38 -8.10 -1.54
CA HIS A 99 7.98 -8.02 -1.94
C HIS A 99 7.50 -6.57 -1.92
N VAL A 100 6.73 -6.16 -2.92
CA VAL A 100 6.35 -4.76 -3.12
C VAL A 100 4.84 -4.57 -2.96
N TYR A 101 4.45 -3.58 -2.17
CA TYR A 101 3.08 -3.10 -2.13
C TYR A 101 3.10 -1.55 -2.19
N CYS A 102 2.46 -0.96 -3.19
CA CYS A 102 2.56 0.47 -3.40
C CYS A 102 1.21 1.18 -3.54
N GLU A 103 1.19 2.47 -3.24
CA GLU A 103 0.05 3.33 -3.49
C GLU A 103 -0.25 3.49 -4.99
N LYS A 104 -1.50 3.80 -5.29
CA LYS A 104 -1.95 4.19 -6.63
C LYS A 104 -1.56 5.67 -6.94
N PRO A 105 -1.41 6.04 -8.20
CA PRO A 105 -1.22 5.17 -9.35
C PRO A 105 0.14 4.49 -9.32
N THR A 106 0.28 3.34 -9.96
CA THR A 106 1.52 2.55 -9.97
C THR A 106 2.71 3.33 -10.50
N ALA A 107 2.49 4.06 -11.60
CA ALA A 107 3.48 4.93 -12.23
C ALA A 107 2.77 6.09 -12.95
N ILE A 108 3.55 7.00 -13.54
CA ILE A 108 3.03 8.12 -14.36
C ILE A 108 2.65 7.63 -15.74
N LYS A 109 3.47 6.75 -16.31
CA LYS A 109 3.29 6.18 -17.65
C LYS A 109 2.92 4.71 -17.56
N THR A 110 2.15 4.24 -18.53
CA THR A 110 1.78 2.82 -18.62
C THR A 110 2.99 1.93 -18.82
N GLU A 111 3.94 2.37 -19.64
CA GLU A 111 5.19 1.65 -19.91
C GLU A 111 5.99 1.41 -18.63
N ASP A 112 6.12 2.42 -17.77
CA ASP A 112 6.81 2.32 -16.48
C ASP A 112 6.09 1.31 -15.56
N ALA A 113 4.76 1.30 -15.56
CA ALA A 113 3.98 0.35 -14.76
C ALA A 113 4.17 -1.10 -15.22
N VAL A 114 4.18 -1.32 -16.55
CA VAL A 114 4.46 -2.63 -17.15
C VAL A 114 5.90 -3.07 -16.86
N GLU A 115 6.87 -2.15 -16.96
CA GLU A 115 8.27 -2.45 -16.63
C GLU A 115 8.42 -2.88 -15.17
N LEU A 116 7.79 -2.16 -14.21
CA LEU A 116 7.82 -2.53 -12.79
C LEU A 116 7.24 -3.92 -12.54
N PHE A 117 6.12 -4.25 -13.19
CA PHE A 117 5.54 -5.59 -13.12
C PHE A 117 6.54 -6.65 -13.62
N ASN A 118 7.14 -6.44 -14.79
CA ASN A 118 8.12 -7.39 -15.36
C ASN A 118 9.36 -7.54 -14.48
N ILE A 119 9.83 -6.47 -13.83
CA ILE A 119 10.94 -6.52 -12.87
C ILE A 119 10.58 -7.40 -11.67
N CYS A 120 9.37 -7.20 -11.09
CA CYS A 120 8.89 -8.00 -9.97
C CYS A 120 8.77 -9.49 -10.35
N GLU A 121 8.19 -9.79 -11.51
CA GLU A 121 8.08 -11.17 -12.01
C GLU A 121 9.47 -11.82 -12.20
N LYS A 122 10.40 -11.10 -12.83
CA LYS A 122 11.77 -11.58 -13.02
C LYS A 122 12.51 -11.83 -11.70
N ALA A 123 12.28 -10.99 -10.71
CA ALA A 123 12.86 -11.12 -9.37
C ALA A 123 12.15 -12.20 -8.52
N GLY A 124 11.01 -12.74 -8.97
CA GLY A 124 10.22 -13.72 -8.22
C GLY A 124 9.59 -13.16 -6.95
N VAL A 125 9.36 -11.84 -6.90
CA VAL A 125 8.78 -11.19 -5.73
C VAL A 125 7.28 -10.95 -5.89
N LYS A 126 6.54 -11.05 -4.78
CA LYS A 126 5.12 -10.67 -4.77
C LYS A 126 4.99 -9.17 -4.96
N ASN A 127 4.01 -8.76 -5.76
CA ASN A 127 3.74 -7.35 -5.99
C ASN A 127 2.25 -7.04 -5.92
N GLY A 128 1.93 -5.80 -5.56
CA GLY A 128 0.55 -5.34 -5.47
C GLY A 128 0.44 -3.82 -5.39
N VAL A 129 -0.74 -3.33 -5.74
CA VAL A 129 -1.08 -1.90 -5.72
C VAL A 129 -2.30 -1.69 -4.83
N VAL A 130 -2.32 -0.61 -4.07
CA VAL A 130 -3.48 -0.23 -3.25
C VAL A 130 -4.67 0.05 -4.16
N GLN A 131 -5.69 -0.79 -4.06
CA GLN A 131 -6.97 -0.69 -4.77
C GLN A 131 -8.10 -0.86 -3.76
N ASP A 132 -8.26 0.12 -2.88
CA ASP A 132 -9.16 0.09 -1.73
C ASP A 132 -10.63 -0.20 -2.10
N LYS A 133 -11.08 0.23 -3.28
CA LYS A 133 -12.45 0.02 -3.74
C LYS A 133 -12.83 -1.45 -3.92
N LEU A 134 -11.85 -2.32 -4.23
CA LEU A 134 -12.07 -3.75 -4.35
C LEU A 134 -12.58 -4.40 -3.04
N TRP A 135 -12.27 -3.77 -1.90
CA TRP A 135 -12.56 -4.28 -0.57
C TRP A 135 -13.83 -3.67 0.05
N LEU A 136 -14.61 -2.93 -0.72
CA LEU A 136 -15.89 -2.43 -0.23
C LEU A 136 -16.83 -3.59 0.11
N PRO A 137 -17.56 -3.53 1.24
CA PRO A 137 -18.42 -4.64 1.68
C PRO A 137 -19.41 -5.13 0.62
N GLY A 138 -19.99 -4.21 -0.19
CA GLY A 138 -20.87 -4.56 -1.30
C GLY A 138 -20.18 -5.34 -2.40
N LEU A 139 -18.92 -4.99 -2.74
CA LEU A 139 -18.14 -5.71 -3.76
C LEU A 139 -17.66 -7.07 -3.24
N LEU A 140 -17.30 -7.18 -1.96
CA LEU A 140 -16.99 -8.47 -1.34
C LEU A 140 -18.22 -9.40 -1.33
N LYS A 141 -19.40 -8.86 -1.04
CA LYS A 141 -20.65 -9.64 -1.14
C LYS A 141 -20.94 -10.07 -2.58
N LEU A 142 -20.80 -9.14 -3.54
CA LEU A 142 -20.96 -9.45 -4.97
C LEU A 142 -20.02 -10.59 -5.39
N LYS A 143 -18.75 -10.51 -5.01
CA LYS A 143 -17.76 -11.55 -5.29
C LYS A 143 -18.21 -12.92 -4.75
N ARG A 144 -18.67 -12.99 -3.49
CA ARG A 144 -19.17 -14.22 -2.89
C ARG A 144 -20.41 -14.80 -3.64
N LEU A 145 -21.32 -13.93 -4.08
CA LEU A 145 -22.48 -14.34 -4.87
C LEU A 145 -22.06 -14.92 -6.23
N MET A 146 -21.03 -14.36 -6.85
CA MET A 146 -20.46 -14.91 -8.08
C MET A 146 -19.77 -16.26 -7.84
N GLU A 147 -19.00 -16.40 -6.77
CA GLU A 147 -18.29 -17.63 -6.40
C GLU A 147 -19.23 -18.79 -6.06
N CYS A 148 -20.46 -18.53 -5.60
CA CYS A 148 -21.46 -19.55 -5.33
C CYS A 148 -22.50 -19.70 -6.46
N ASP A 149 -22.19 -19.22 -7.67
CA ASP A 149 -23.02 -19.34 -8.88
C ASP A 149 -24.45 -18.78 -8.72
N PHE A 150 -24.64 -17.78 -7.84
CA PHE A 150 -25.95 -17.19 -7.59
C PHE A 150 -26.58 -16.55 -8.84
N PHE A 151 -25.77 -16.02 -9.74
CA PHE A 151 -26.23 -15.34 -10.96
C PHE A 151 -26.32 -16.26 -12.17
N GLY A 152 -25.79 -17.48 -12.09
CA GLY A 152 -25.61 -18.34 -13.24
C GLY A 152 -24.70 -17.74 -14.30
N GLU A 153 -24.94 -18.00 -15.56
CA GLU A 153 -24.15 -17.43 -16.66
C GLU A 153 -24.41 -15.93 -16.83
N ILE A 154 -23.38 -15.12 -16.68
CA ILE A 154 -23.48 -13.66 -16.76
C ILE A 154 -23.44 -13.22 -18.23
N ALA A 155 -24.58 -12.80 -18.76
CA ALA A 155 -24.71 -12.36 -20.14
C ALA A 155 -24.25 -10.90 -20.36
N SER A 156 -24.44 -10.02 -19.38
CA SER A 156 -24.02 -8.63 -19.47
C SER A 156 -23.83 -8.00 -18.09
N VAL A 157 -22.99 -6.97 -18.02
CA VAL A 157 -22.78 -6.16 -16.81
C VAL A 157 -22.91 -4.67 -17.16
N ARG A 158 -23.73 -3.95 -16.40
CA ARG A 158 -23.82 -2.48 -16.48
C ARG A 158 -23.38 -1.89 -15.15
N ILE A 159 -22.41 -0.96 -15.18
CA ILE A 159 -21.91 -0.27 -14.01
C ILE A 159 -22.14 1.23 -14.15
N GLU A 160 -22.77 1.83 -13.15
CA GLU A 160 -22.91 3.28 -13.02
C GLU A 160 -22.18 3.71 -11.75
N PHE A 161 -21.19 4.58 -11.90
CA PHE A 161 -20.38 5.08 -10.78
C PHE A 161 -20.26 6.59 -10.87
N GLY A 162 -20.71 7.28 -9.82
CA GLY A 162 -20.58 8.71 -9.67
C GLY A 162 -19.75 9.07 -8.44
N TYR A 163 -18.98 10.16 -8.51
CA TYR A 163 -18.18 10.65 -7.41
C TYR A 163 -18.18 12.18 -7.35
N TRP A 164 -18.58 12.72 -6.22
CA TRP A 164 -18.82 14.16 -6.01
C TRP A 164 -17.54 14.99 -5.79
N VAL A 165 -16.35 14.38 -5.77
CA VAL A 165 -15.06 15.03 -5.42
C VAL A 165 -14.78 16.32 -6.21
N TYR A 166 -15.37 16.45 -7.39
CA TYR A 166 -15.17 17.61 -8.28
C TYR A 166 -16.33 18.58 -8.25
N GLU A 167 -17.33 18.41 -7.39
CA GLU A 167 -18.47 19.29 -7.25
C GLU A 167 -18.30 20.21 -6.03
N GLY A 168 -18.77 21.49 -6.19
CA GLY A 168 -18.83 22.47 -5.13
C GLY A 168 -17.59 23.35 -4.96
N HIS A 169 -17.66 24.26 -3.98
CA HIS A 169 -16.63 25.27 -3.73
C HIS A 169 -15.39 24.75 -2.97
N SER A 170 -15.42 23.53 -2.47
CA SER A 170 -14.32 22.90 -1.74
C SER A 170 -13.83 21.66 -2.46
N ILE A 171 -13.13 21.85 -3.57
CA ILE A 171 -12.41 20.75 -4.21
C ILE A 171 -11.22 20.40 -3.32
N PRO A 172 -11.13 19.18 -2.76
CA PRO A 172 -9.94 18.77 -2.02
C PRO A 172 -8.72 18.92 -2.93
N ALA A 173 -7.76 19.74 -2.52
CA ALA A 173 -6.53 19.91 -3.29
C ALA A 173 -5.86 18.53 -3.46
N GLN A 174 -6.03 17.93 -4.62
CA GLN A 174 -5.23 16.79 -5.05
C GLN A 174 -3.90 17.39 -5.51
N ARG A 175 -2.88 17.26 -4.69
CA ARG A 175 -1.53 17.57 -5.11
C ARG A 175 -1.00 16.38 -5.89
N PRO A 176 -0.43 16.61 -7.09
CA PRO A 176 0.21 15.56 -7.87
C PRO A 176 1.39 14.92 -7.14
#